data_b1d9772bb49432c5d0a4e4cf337ef547
#
_entry.id   b1d9772bb49432c5d0a4e4cf337ef547
#
_cell.length_a   1.000
_cell.length_b   1.000
_cell.length_c   1.000
_cell.angle_alpha   90.00
_cell.angle_beta   90.00
_cell.angle_gamma   90.00
#
_symmetry.space_group_name_H-M   'P 1'
#
loop_
_entity.id
_entity.type
_entity.pdbx_description
1 polymer ?
#
loop_
_entity_poly.entity_id
_entity_poly.type
_entity_poly.pdbx_seq_one_letter_code
_entity_poly.pdbx_strand_id
1 'polypeptide(L)'
;NDQPANEVDWTNCNFVESLDLSGVSLAGAQMSGVNLALANIEKSQINNANMAFGNFIFTNFNNSNLFSTNLQYANCNNANFDNSNLAKVNFEGANLFSSSFIGANLFEVNMTGANITGAIFDEANLSGATWIDGRTCALGSVGTCN
;
A
#
# COMPACT_ATOMS: atom_id res chain seq x y z
N ASN A 1 -28.94 -5.72 15.08
CA ASN A 1 -28.92 -4.53 14.24
C ASN A 1 -27.52 -4.36 13.69
N ASP A 2 -27.22 -5.15 12.64
CA ASP A 2 -26.01 -4.96 11.85
C ASP A 2 -26.27 -3.80 10.89
N GLN A 3 -26.04 -2.56 11.36
CA GLN A 3 -25.79 -1.49 10.40
C GLN A 3 -24.43 -1.78 9.79
N PRO A 4 -24.32 -1.84 8.43
CA PRO A 4 -23.02 -1.81 7.81
C PRO A 4 -22.31 -0.58 8.34
N ALA A 5 -21.08 -0.74 8.82
CA ALA A 5 -20.23 0.38 9.15
C ALA A 5 -20.30 1.36 7.97
N ASN A 6 -20.58 2.64 8.23
CA ASN A 6 -20.58 3.64 7.18
C ASN A 6 -19.24 3.54 6.48
N GLU A 7 -19.23 3.00 5.25
CA GLU A 7 -18.02 2.97 4.44
C GLU A 7 -17.54 4.42 4.29
N VAL A 8 -16.33 4.67 4.76
CA VAL A 8 -15.72 5.99 4.59
C VAL A 8 -15.57 6.23 3.10
N ASP A 9 -16.13 7.31 2.59
CA ASP A 9 -15.95 7.75 1.21
C ASP A 9 -15.17 9.07 1.18
N TRP A 10 -13.89 8.98 0.81
CA TRP A 10 -12.97 10.10 0.60
C TRP A 10 -12.55 10.20 -0.87
N THR A 11 -13.35 9.71 -1.79
CA THR A 11 -13.05 9.76 -3.22
C THR A 11 -12.74 11.19 -3.65
N ASN A 12 -11.56 11.40 -4.25
CA ASN A 12 -11.01 12.69 -4.69
C ASN A 12 -10.92 13.77 -3.59
N CYS A 13 -11.01 13.39 -2.31
CA CYS A 13 -10.74 14.34 -1.23
C CYS A 13 -9.28 14.78 -1.23
N ASN A 14 -9.06 16.06 -0.93
CA ASN A 14 -7.73 16.65 -0.85
C ASN A 14 -7.46 17.14 0.57
N PHE A 15 -6.61 16.42 1.29
CA PHE A 15 -6.16 16.80 2.62
C PHE A 15 -4.82 17.54 2.47
N VAL A 16 -4.84 18.86 2.58
CA VAL A 16 -3.68 19.74 2.28
C VAL A 16 -2.67 19.86 3.42
N GLU A 17 -2.96 19.30 4.58
CA GLU A 17 -2.09 19.33 5.75
C GLU A 17 -1.67 17.91 6.13
N SER A 18 -0.54 17.79 6.82
CA SER A 18 -0.09 16.50 7.39
C SER A 18 -1.15 16.01 8.39
N LEU A 19 -1.86 14.95 8.03
CA LEU A 19 -2.96 14.40 8.80
C LEU A 19 -2.48 13.23 9.64
N ASP A 20 -2.79 13.22 10.93
CA ASP A 20 -2.55 12.06 11.79
C ASP A 20 -3.79 11.15 11.80
N LEU A 21 -3.65 10.01 11.13
CA LEU A 21 -4.64 8.93 11.03
C LEU A 21 -4.10 7.64 11.65
N SER A 22 -3.14 7.76 12.59
CA SER A 22 -2.57 6.58 13.23
C SER A 22 -3.62 5.77 13.99
N GLY A 23 -3.59 4.44 13.81
CA GLY A 23 -4.49 3.52 14.49
C GLY A 23 -5.95 3.55 14.03
N VAL A 24 -6.28 4.26 12.94
CA VAL A 24 -7.67 4.33 12.44
C VAL A 24 -8.12 3.06 11.74
N SER A 25 -9.43 2.86 11.64
CA SER A 25 -10.05 1.83 10.83
C SER A 25 -10.66 2.44 9.56
N LEU A 26 -10.03 2.12 8.42
CA LEU A 26 -10.44 2.50 7.06
C LEU A 26 -10.70 1.26 6.20
N ALA A 27 -11.02 0.13 6.83
CA ALA A 27 -11.29 -1.11 6.12
C ALA A 27 -12.47 -0.94 5.16
N GLY A 28 -12.28 -1.33 3.89
CA GLY A 28 -13.29 -1.18 2.84
C GLY A 28 -13.54 0.25 2.35
N ALA A 29 -12.81 1.25 2.85
CA ALA A 29 -13.02 2.65 2.49
C ALA A 29 -12.86 2.90 0.98
N GLN A 30 -13.66 3.82 0.45
CA GLN A 30 -13.55 4.35 -0.91
C GLN A 30 -12.70 5.61 -0.88
N MET A 31 -11.45 5.52 -1.38
CA MET A 31 -10.45 6.59 -1.33
C MET A 31 -9.75 6.78 -2.68
N SER A 32 -10.42 6.43 -3.79
CA SER A 32 -9.85 6.61 -5.12
C SER A 32 -9.55 8.09 -5.38
N GLY A 33 -8.33 8.39 -5.85
CA GLY A 33 -7.90 9.76 -6.11
C GLY A 33 -7.69 10.63 -4.88
N VAL A 34 -7.73 10.07 -3.66
CA VAL A 34 -7.49 10.83 -2.42
C VAL A 34 -6.07 11.39 -2.38
N ASN A 35 -5.90 12.57 -1.81
CA ASN A 35 -4.59 13.11 -1.48
C ASN A 35 -4.37 13.04 0.04
N LEU A 36 -3.47 12.15 0.45
CA LEU A 36 -3.01 11.94 1.83
C LEU A 36 -1.49 12.05 1.92
N ALA A 37 -0.88 12.87 1.05
CA ALA A 37 0.55 13.10 1.10
C ALA A 37 0.98 13.60 2.49
N LEU A 38 2.11 13.10 2.99
CA LEU A 38 2.66 13.40 4.31
C LEU A 38 1.82 12.91 5.50
N ALA A 39 0.71 12.21 5.28
CA ALA A 39 -0.12 11.70 6.37
C ALA A 39 0.60 10.62 7.17
N ASN A 40 0.34 10.57 8.46
CA ASN A 40 0.71 9.45 9.32
C ASN A 40 -0.48 8.49 9.43
N ILE A 41 -0.34 7.28 8.86
CA ILE A 41 -1.39 6.24 8.84
C ILE A 41 -0.85 4.96 9.51
N GLU A 42 0.14 5.08 10.38
CA GLU A 42 0.74 3.92 11.05
C GLU A 42 -0.26 3.12 11.89
N LYS A 43 -0.04 1.81 12.00
CA LYS A 43 -0.85 0.88 12.83
C LYS A 43 -2.34 0.88 12.49
N SER A 44 -2.72 1.28 11.28
CA SER A 44 -4.11 1.40 10.83
C SER A 44 -4.63 0.13 10.14
N GLN A 45 -5.95 -0.05 10.15
CA GLN A 45 -6.63 -1.10 9.41
C GLN A 45 -7.21 -0.53 8.11
N ILE A 46 -6.62 -0.90 6.96
CA ILE A 46 -6.96 -0.34 5.64
C ILE A 46 -7.32 -1.47 4.65
N ASN A 47 -7.45 -2.68 5.17
CA ASN A 47 -7.72 -3.86 4.34
C ASN A 47 -8.97 -3.68 3.46
N ASN A 48 -8.89 -4.18 2.24
CA ASN A 48 -9.94 -4.11 1.21
C ASN A 48 -10.35 -2.69 0.78
N ALA A 49 -9.59 -1.65 1.13
CA ALA A 49 -9.88 -0.28 0.69
C ALA A 49 -9.55 -0.08 -0.79
N ASN A 50 -10.25 0.85 -1.43
CA ASN A 50 -9.93 1.32 -2.77
C ASN A 50 -9.17 2.66 -2.69
N MET A 51 -7.86 2.61 -2.94
CA MET A 51 -6.94 3.75 -2.88
C MET A 51 -6.30 4.03 -4.26
N ALA A 52 -6.89 3.51 -5.33
CA ALA A 52 -6.38 3.69 -6.69
C ALA A 52 -6.23 5.17 -7.06
N PHE A 53 -5.18 5.50 -7.83
CA PHE A 53 -4.89 6.87 -8.28
C PHE A 53 -4.64 7.89 -7.16
N GLY A 54 -4.52 7.44 -5.90
CA GLY A 54 -4.27 8.31 -4.75
C GLY A 54 -2.86 8.89 -4.72
N ASN A 55 -2.69 10.00 -4.00
CA ASN A 55 -1.40 10.60 -3.71
C ASN A 55 -0.99 10.31 -2.26
N PHE A 56 0.04 9.49 -2.11
CA PHE A 56 0.59 9.03 -0.83
C PHE A 56 2.08 9.35 -0.70
N ILE A 57 2.53 10.45 -1.34
CA ILE A 57 3.93 10.87 -1.26
C ILE A 57 4.31 11.11 0.21
N PHE A 58 5.42 10.48 0.67
CA PHE A 58 5.90 10.53 2.07
C PHE A 58 4.87 10.08 3.11
N THR A 59 3.84 9.33 2.74
CA THR A 59 2.86 8.79 3.69
C THR A 59 3.50 7.65 4.51
N ASN A 60 3.25 7.65 5.82
CA ASN A 60 3.71 6.60 6.72
C ASN A 60 2.61 5.55 6.93
N PHE A 61 2.80 4.35 6.38
CA PHE A 61 1.95 3.17 6.56
C PHE A 61 2.58 2.10 7.47
N ASN A 62 3.63 2.43 8.21
CA ASN A 62 4.38 1.48 9.03
C ASN A 62 3.45 0.67 9.95
N ASN A 63 3.67 -0.64 10.06
CA ASN A 63 2.89 -1.57 10.88
C ASN A 63 1.38 -1.62 10.57
N SER A 64 0.92 -1.17 9.41
CA SER A 64 -0.50 -1.16 9.03
C SER A 64 -0.93 -2.44 8.31
N ASN A 65 -2.23 -2.71 8.34
CA ASN A 65 -2.84 -3.80 7.60
C ASN A 65 -3.51 -3.27 6.33
N LEU A 66 -2.88 -3.50 5.17
CA LEU A 66 -3.38 -3.15 3.84
C LEU A 66 -3.78 -4.40 3.03
N PHE A 67 -4.08 -5.52 3.69
CA PHE A 67 -4.45 -6.76 3.00
C PHE A 67 -5.50 -6.51 1.90
N SER A 68 -5.24 -6.98 0.67
CA SER A 68 -6.13 -6.84 -0.49
C SER A 68 -6.55 -5.40 -0.84
N THR A 69 -5.79 -4.39 -0.44
CA THR A 69 -6.03 -2.99 -0.81
C THR A 69 -5.69 -2.75 -2.28
N ASN A 70 -6.48 -1.93 -2.96
CA ASN A 70 -6.20 -1.49 -4.32
C ASN A 70 -5.42 -0.17 -4.31
N LEU A 71 -4.15 -0.20 -4.75
CA LEU A 71 -3.24 0.94 -4.92
C LEU A 71 -2.79 1.09 -6.39
N GLN A 72 -3.60 0.62 -7.36
CA GLN A 72 -3.29 0.77 -8.78
C GLN A 72 -3.05 2.24 -9.14
N TYR A 73 -1.96 2.50 -9.86
CA TYR A 73 -1.59 3.83 -10.34
C TYR A 73 -1.45 4.90 -9.25
N ALA A 74 -1.37 4.50 -7.98
CA ALA A 74 -1.15 5.42 -6.87
C ALA A 74 0.28 5.98 -6.90
N ASN A 75 0.44 7.20 -6.41
CA ASN A 75 1.75 7.80 -6.20
C ASN A 75 2.19 7.62 -4.74
N CYS A 76 3.05 6.63 -4.50
CA CYS A 76 3.61 6.27 -3.20
C CYS A 76 5.10 6.62 -3.09
N ASN A 77 5.57 7.65 -3.81
CA ASN A 77 6.95 8.09 -3.80
C ASN A 77 7.40 8.39 -2.35
N ASN A 78 8.50 7.78 -1.90
CA ASN A 78 9.03 7.86 -0.53
C ASN A 78 8.03 7.43 0.57
N ALA A 79 7.00 6.66 0.27
CA ALA A 79 6.11 6.12 1.29
C ALA A 79 6.81 5.03 2.12
N ASN A 80 6.43 4.91 3.38
CA ASN A 80 6.95 3.89 4.30
C ASN A 80 5.89 2.82 4.54
N PHE A 81 6.17 1.58 4.08
CA PHE A 81 5.34 0.39 4.30
C PHE A 81 6.03 -0.65 5.19
N ASP A 82 7.05 -0.27 5.97
CA ASP A 82 7.81 -1.20 6.79
C ASP A 82 6.91 -1.99 7.75
N ASN A 83 7.18 -3.28 7.87
CA ASN A 83 6.46 -4.21 8.75
C ASN A 83 4.94 -4.26 8.50
N SER A 84 4.44 -3.78 7.36
CA SER A 84 3.02 -3.80 7.03
C SER A 84 2.58 -5.11 6.41
N ASN A 85 1.30 -5.45 6.58
CA ASN A 85 0.68 -6.53 5.85
C ASN A 85 0.15 -6.02 4.51
N LEU A 86 0.89 -6.30 3.44
CA LEU A 86 0.58 -5.93 2.05
C LEU A 86 0.19 -7.16 1.20
N ALA A 87 -0.14 -8.28 1.84
CA ALA A 87 -0.52 -9.46 1.09
C ALA A 87 -1.71 -9.18 0.18
N LYS A 88 -1.60 -9.60 -1.08
CA LYS A 88 -2.60 -9.42 -2.15
C LYS A 88 -2.92 -7.97 -2.50
N VAL A 89 -2.10 -7.01 -2.11
CA VAL A 89 -2.25 -5.61 -2.55
C VAL A 89 -2.03 -5.53 -4.06
N ASN A 90 -2.78 -4.67 -4.72
CA ASN A 90 -2.58 -4.36 -6.13
C ASN A 90 -1.84 -3.01 -6.28
N PHE A 91 -0.55 -3.07 -6.64
CA PHE A 91 0.31 -1.93 -6.97
C PHE A 91 0.54 -1.78 -8.48
N GLU A 92 -0.29 -2.38 -9.34
CA GLU A 92 -0.12 -2.29 -10.79
C GLU A 92 0.04 -0.83 -11.23
N GLY A 93 1.12 -0.53 -11.95
CA GLY A 93 1.42 0.81 -12.45
C GLY A 93 1.69 1.87 -11.38
N ALA A 94 1.78 1.52 -10.10
CA ALA A 94 2.05 2.46 -9.02
C ALA A 94 3.47 3.05 -9.09
N ASN A 95 3.63 4.28 -8.63
CA ASN A 95 4.95 4.88 -8.42
C ASN A 95 5.42 4.62 -6.98
N LEU A 96 6.36 3.68 -6.84
CA LEU A 96 6.97 3.27 -5.57
C LEU A 96 8.43 3.74 -5.45
N PHE A 97 8.79 4.81 -6.20
CA PHE A 97 10.15 5.35 -6.18
C PHE A 97 10.61 5.66 -4.76
N SER A 98 11.77 5.11 -4.35
CA SER A 98 12.37 5.28 -3.02
C SER A 98 11.44 4.91 -1.85
N SER A 99 10.41 4.11 -2.04
CA SER A 99 9.57 3.61 -0.94
C SER A 99 10.29 2.51 -0.15
N SER A 100 9.88 2.31 1.11
CA SER A 100 10.44 1.28 1.98
C SER A 100 9.41 0.20 2.29
N PHE A 101 9.84 -1.08 2.19
CA PHE A 101 9.05 -2.28 2.46
C PHE A 101 9.79 -3.23 3.41
N ILE A 102 10.69 -2.71 4.26
CA ILE A 102 11.51 -3.54 5.15
C ILE A 102 10.63 -4.40 6.05
N GLY A 103 10.83 -5.73 6.00
CA GLY A 103 10.04 -6.66 6.81
C GLY A 103 8.56 -6.76 6.43
N ALA A 104 8.12 -6.13 5.34
CA ALA A 104 6.72 -6.16 4.91
C ALA A 104 6.32 -7.54 4.38
N ASN A 105 5.04 -7.90 4.56
CA ASN A 105 4.47 -9.08 3.95
C ASN A 105 3.86 -8.73 2.58
N LEU A 106 4.55 -9.04 1.50
CA LEU A 106 4.16 -8.81 0.10
C LEU A 106 3.70 -10.12 -0.59
N PHE A 107 3.17 -11.09 0.19
CA PHE A 107 2.70 -12.36 -0.35
C PHE A 107 1.61 -12.15 -1.41
N GLU A 108 1.80 -12.70 -2.60
CA GLU A 108 0.87 -12.58 -3.74
C GLU A 108 0.54 -11.12 -4.15
N VAL A 109 1.40 -10.14 -3.83
CA VAL A 109 1.23 -8.77 -4.30
C VAL A 109 1.32 -8.68 -5.84
N ASN A 110 0.58 -7.77 -6.46
CA ASN A 110 0.74 -7.45 -7.87
C ASN A 110 1.51 -6.14 -8.04
N MET A 111 2.74 -6.20 -8.59
CA MET A 111 3.60 -5.05 -8.88
C MET A 111 3.81 -4.81 -10.38
N THR A 112 2.99 -5.42 -11.24
CA THR A 112 3.14 -5.31 -12.70
C THR A 112 3.24 -3.85 -13.14
N GLY A 113 4.32 -3.49 -13.83
CA GLY A 113 4.53 -2.15 -14.35
C GLY A 113 4.78 -1.05 -13.30
N ALA A 114 4.91 -1.40 -12.02
CA ALA A 114 5.25 -0.43 -10.98
C ALA A 114 6.69 0.10 -11.13
N ASN A 115 6.90 1.37 -10.77
CA ASN A 115 8.23 1.96 -10.66
C ASN A 115 8.80 1.72 -9.26
N ILE A 116 9.72 0.78 -9.12
CA ILE A 116 10.38 0.42 -7.86
C ILE A 116 11.81 0.96 -7.75
N THR A 117 12.19 1.94 -8.58
CA THR A 117 13.54 2.51 -8.54
C THR A 117 13.86 3.05 -7.15
N GLY A 118 14.94 2.57 -6.54
CA GLY A 118 15.36 2.96 -5.19
C GLY A 118 14.50 2.41 -4.05
N ALA A 119 13.49 1.59 -4.33
CA ALA A 119 12.69 0.95 -3.29
C ALA A 119 13.51 -0.13 -2.54
N ILE A 120 13.25 -0.26 -1.23
CA ILE A 120 13.97 -1.18 -0.32
C ILE A 120 13.02 -2.31 0.07
N PHE A 121 13.47 -3.57 -0.14
CA PHE A 121 12.69 -4.79 0.15
C PHE A 121 13.37 -5.71 1.17
N ASP A 122 14.34 -5.20 1.95
CA ASP A 122 15.07 -6.01 2.92
C ASP A 122 14.10 -6.77 3.85
N GLU A 123 14.30 -8.09 3.98
CA GLU A 123 13.44 -8.97 4.78
C GLU A 123 11.96 -9.05 4.34
N ALA A 124 11.54 -8.42 3.24
CA ALA A 124 10.18 -8.49 2.74
C ALA A 124 9.86 -9.88 2.19
N ASN A 125 8.66 -10.41 2.51
CA ASN A 125 8.17 -11.67 1.94
C ASN A 125 7.54 -11.42 0.56
N LEU A 126 8.21 -11.84 -0.50
CA LEU A 126 7.79 -11.71 -1.90
C LEU A 126 7.25 -13.02 -2.50
N SER A 127 6.96 -14.03 -1.66
CA SER A 127 6.47 -15.32 -2.13
C SER A 127 5.20 -15.18 -2.97
N GLY A 128 5.21 -15.69 -4.19
CA GLY A 128 4.07 -15.64 -5.10
C GLY A 128 3.73 -14.25 -5.65
N ALA A 129 4.53 -13.22 -5.35
CA ALA A 129 4.33 -11.88 -5.90
C ALA A 129 4.42 -11.90 -7.42
N THR A 130 3.57 -11.09 -8.09
CA THR A 130 3.75 -10.77 -9.51
C THR A 130 4.66 -9.55 -9.60
N TRP A 131 5.87 -9.75 -10.16
CA TRP A 131 6.90 -8.70 -10.23
C TRP A 131 6.63 -7.68 -11.33
N ILE A 132 7.46 -6.63 -11.40
CA ILE A 132 7.27 -5.49 -12.33
C ILE A 132 7.22 -5.88 -13.81
N ASP A 133 7.88 -6.99 -14.20
CA ASP A 133 7.93 -7.55 -15.56
C ASP A 133 6.86 -8.63 -15.81
N GLY A 134 5.95 -8.84 -14.85
CA GLY A 134 4.87 -9.82 -14.93
C GLY A 134 5.25 -11.25 -14.52
N ARG A 135 6.52 -11.54 -14.20
CA ARG A 135 6.93 -12.87 -13.69
C ARG A 135 6.44 -13.07 -12.26
N THR A 136 6.23 -14.32 -11.88
CA THR A 136 5.89 -14.69 -10.50
C THR A 136 7.16 -15.03 -9.71
N CYS A 137 7.33 -14.41 -8.55
CA CYS A 137 8.40 -14.73 -7.63
C CYS A 137 8.18 -16.11 -7.00
N ALA A 138 9.25 -16.90 -6.89
CA ALA A 138 9.17 -18.24 -6.30
C ALA A 138 8.71 -18.20 -4.83
N LEU A 139 8.14 -19.30 -4.36
CA LEU A 139 7.86 -19.46 -2.93
C LEU A 139 9.18 -19.38 -2.14
N GLY A 140 9.15 -18.64 -1.04
CA GLY A 140 10.34 -18.38 -0.22
C GLY A 140 11.22 -17.21 -0.71
N SER A 141 10.78 -16.43 -1.72
CA SER A 141 11.47 -15.19 -2.10
C SER A 141 11.43 -14.18 -0.95
N VAL A 142 12.58 -13.76 -0.47
CA VAL A 142 12.74 -12.76 0.60
C VAL A 142 13.74 -11.70 0.15
N GLY A 143 13.36 -10.43 0.25
CA GLY A 143 14.17 -9.28 -0.15
C GLY A 143 14.37 -9.13 -1.67
N THR A 144 14.31 -10.22 -2.41
CA THR A 144 14.47 -10.27 -3.87
C THR A 144 13.47 -11.25 -4.48
N CYS A 145 13.02 -10.96 -5.71
CA CYS A 145 12.17 -11.86 -6.48
C CYS A 145 13.03 -12.90 -7.20
N ASN A 146 13.00 -14.14 -6.72
CA ASN A 146 13.72 -15.29 -7.27
C ASN A 146 12.83 -16.12 -8.17
#